data_fa2efe0a00553bed14ee437b6bbaf45b
#
_entry.id   fa2efe0a00553bed14ee437b6bbaf45b
#
_cell.length_a   1.000
_cell.length_b   1.000
_cell.length_c   1.000
_cell.angle_alpha   90.00
_cell.angle_beta   90.00
_cell.angle_gamma   90.00
#
_symmetry.space_group_name_H-M   'P 1'
#
loop_
_entity.id
_entity.type
_entity.pdbx_description
1 polymer ?
#
loop_
_entity_poly.entity_id
_entity_poly.type
_entity_poly.pdbx_seq_one_letter_code
_entity_poly.pdbx_strand_id
1 'polypeptide(L)'
;MDADDTGSTGTAGAFARAMASSEIDTALDLLADDVVFHSPVAHKPYHGRETVEAILRAVAVVFEDFSYGPRYDGPDGHVLSFSARVGDRALQGIDMLRIDDQGRIVEFTVMVRPLSAAKALQEKMAAMLAAG
;
A
#
# COMPACT_ATOMS: atom_id res chain seq x y z
N MET A 1 25.43 -10.37 0.98
CA MET A 1 24.20 -9.65 1.37
C MET A 1 24.23 -8.26 0.79
N ASP A 2 23.15 -7.89 0.15
CA ASP A 2 23.04 -6.59 -0.48
C ASP A 2 22.88 -5.49 0.58
N ALA A 3 23.58 -4.38 0.38
CA ALA A 3 23.42 -3.19 1.21
C ALA A 3 21.96 -2.66 1.13
N ASP A 4 21.25 -2.99 0.04
CA ASP A 4 19.89 -2.56 -0.20
C ASP A 4 18.86 -3.20 0.75
N ASP A 5 19.27 -4.27 1.48
CA ASP A 5 18.36 -4.96 2.41
C ASP A 5 18.45 -4.44 3.84
N THR A 6 19.06 -3.26 4.03
CA THR A 6 19.21 -2.67 5.36
C THR A 6 18.40 -1.38 5.50
N GLY A 7 18.10 -1.00 6.73
CA GLY A 7 17.42 0.25 7.04
C GLY A 7 16.03 0.34 6.40
N SER A 8 15.67 1.55 5.97
CA SER A 8 14.35 1.79 5.37
C SER A 8 14.16 1.04 4.06
N THR A 9 15.24 0.87 3.28
CA THR A 9 15.21 0.09 2.04
C THR A 9 14.83 -1.37 2.32
N GLY A 10 15.36 -1.92 3.41
CA GLY A 10 15.03 -3.28 3.85
C GLY A 10 13.56 -3.42 4.22
N THR A 11 13.00 -2.43 4.90
CA THR A 11 11.56 -2.42 5.26
C THR A 11 10.69 -2.36 4.02
N ALA A 12 11.01 -1.45 3.07
CA ALA A 12 10.26 -1.33 1.83
C ALA A 12 10.29 -2.65 1.04
N GLY A 13 11.45 -3.29 0.96
CA GLY A 13 11.59 -4.59 0.31
C GLY A 13 10.80 -5.69 1.00
N ALA A 14 10.83 -5.74 2.33
CA ALA A 14 10.09 -6.72 3.12
C ALA A 14 8.59 -6.56 2.91
N PHE A 15 8.10 -5.31 2.89
CA PHE A 15 6.71 -5.01 2.63
C PHE A 15 6.29 -5.51 1.24
N ALA A 16 7.08 -5.19 0.23
CA ALA A 16 6.79 -5.60 -1.15
C ALA A 16 6.76 -7.12 -1.28
N ARG A 17 7.72 -7.82 -0.69
CA ARG A 17 7.77 -9.28 -0.74
C ARG A 17 6.55 -9.90 -0.07
N ALA A 18 6.17 -9.39 1.10
CA ALA A 18 5.03 -9.91 1.84
C ALA A 18 3.72 -9.70 1.06
N MET A 19 3.53 -8.52 0.49
CA MET A 19 2.33 -8.25 -0.30
C MET A 19 2.28 -9.10 -1.56
N ALA A 20 3.41 -9.28 -2.25
CA ALA A 20 3.48 -10.10 -3.45
C ALA A 20 3.19 -11.57 -3.18
N SER A 21 3.52 -12.04 -1.98
CA SER A 21 3.29 -13.43 -1.56
C SER A 21 1.98 -13.64 -0.81
N SER A 22 1.13 -12.61 -0.77
CA SER A 22 -0.15 -12.63 -0.05
C SER A 22 0.00 -12.89 1.46
N GLU A 23 1.15 -12.53 2.00
CA GLU A 23 1.42 -12.62 3.44
C GLU A 23 1.06 -11.30 4.11
N ILE A 24 -0.24 -11.01 4.14
CA ILE A 24 -0.74 -9.71 4.56
C ILE A 24 -0.36 -9.40 6.02
N ASP A 25 -0.42 -10.38 6.92
CA ASP A 25 -0.09 -10.14 8.32
C ASP A 25 1.36 -9.70 8.49
N THR A 26 2.27 -10.30 7.72
CA THR A 26 3.69 -9.94 7.74
C THR A 26 3.89 -8.51 7.25
N ALA A 27 3.18 -8.13 6.18
CA ALA A 27 3.25 -6.76 5.66
C ALA A 27 2.73 -5.75 6.68
N LEU A 28 1.59 -6.03 7.31
CA LEU A 28 0.97 -5.11 8.27
C LEU A 28 1.78 -4.95 9.56
N ASP A 29 2.58 -5.94 9.92
CA ASP A 29 3.46 -5.85 11.08
C ASP A 29 4.55 -4.77 10.92
N LEU A 30 4.78 -4.30 9.69
CA LEU A 30 5.76 -3.26 9.42
C LEU A 30 5.21 -1.85 9.65
N LEU A 31 3.91 -1.71 9.86
CA LEU A 31 3.28 -0.40 10.10
C LEU A 31 3.59 0.11 11.51
N ALA A 32 3.85 1.41 11.60
CA ALA A 32 3.95 2.08 12.91
C ALA A 32 2.57 2.18 13.56
N ASP A 33 2.54 2.29 14.88
CA ASP A 33 1.27 2.41 15.61
C ASP A 33 0.50 3.68 15.22
N ASP A 34 1.21 4.75 14.89
CA ASP A 34 0.64 6.04 14.51
C ASP A 34 0.68 6.30 13.01
N VAL A 35 0.73 5.26 12.20
CA VAL A 35 0.80 5.38 10.74
C VAL A 35 -0.35 6.22 10.19
N VAL A 36 -0.04 7.03 9.16
CA VAL A 36 -1.02 7.83 8.44
C VAL A 36 -1.14 7.30 7.02
N PHE A 37 -2.38 7.07 6.59
CA PHE A 37 -2.66 6.54 5.26
C PHE A 37 -3.42 7.56 4.43
N HIS A 38 -2.94 7.79 3.20
CA HIS A 38 -3.57 8.67 2.22
C HIS A 38 -4.12 7.83 1.08
N SER A 39 -5.45 7.79 0.98
CA SER A 39 -6.17 7.02 -0.02
C SER A 39 -6.13 7.70 -1.39
N PRO A 40 -6.13 6.94 -2.49
CA PRO A 40 -6.22 7.53 -3.84
C PRO A 40 -7.60 8.10 -4.16
N VAL A 41 -8.60 7.83 -3.33
CA VAL A 41 -9.98 8.20 -3.62
C VAL A 41 -10.63 9.04 -2.54
N ALA A 42 -9.92 9.31 -1.43
CA ALA A 42 -10.42 10.15 -0.35
C ALA A 42 -9.36 11.17 0.02
N HIS A 43 -9.78 12.43 0.17
CA HIS A 43 -8.84 13.50 0.52
C HIS A 43 -8.39 13.45 1.98
N LYS A 44 -9.30 13.11 2.88
CA LYS A 44 -9.03 13.10 4.30
C LYS A 44 -8.17 11.89 4.68
N PRO A 45 -7.05 12.09 5.40
CA PRO A 45 -6.19 10.97 5.78
C PRO A 45 -6.83 10.09 6.86
N TYR A 46 -6.38 8.85 6.92
CA TYR A 46 -6.76 7.91 7.96
C TYR A 46 -5.60 7.73 8.92
N HIS A 47 -5.89 7.70 10.21
CA HIS A 47 -4.88 7.66 11.27
C HIS A 47 -4.96 6.39 12.09
N GLY A 48 -3.80 5.84 12.41
CA GLY A 48 -3.66 4.75 13.34
C GLY A 48 -3.61 3.39 12.67
N ARG A 49 -2.85 2.49 13.29
CA ARG A 49 -2.56 1.18 12.73
C ARG A 49 -3.82 0.35 12.51
N GLU A 50 -4.72 0.34 13.48
CA GLU A 50 -5.94 -0.47 13.39
C GLU A 50 -6.78 -0.11 12.16
N THR A 51 -6.98 1.20 11.94
CA THR A 51 -7.75 1.70 10.80
C THR A 51 -7.05 1.37 9.49
N VAL A 52 -5.74 1.61 9.43
CA VAL A 52 -4.96 1.39 8.20
C VAL A 52 -4.88 -0.11 7.87
N GLU A 53 -4.73 -0.97 8.87
CA GLU A 53 -4.75 -2.42 8.65
C GLU A 53 -6.07 -2.87 8.02
N ALA A 54 -7.20 -2.36 8.50
CA ALA A 54 -8.52 -2.70 7.95
C ALA A 54 -8.61 -2.30 6.48
N ILE A 55 -8.11 -1.10 6.14
CA ILE A 55 -8.11 -0.62 4.76
C ILE A 55 -7.24 -1.50 3.86
N LEU A 56 -6.04 -1.82 4.30
CA LEU A 56 -5.10 -2.61 3.49
C LEU A 56 -5.58 -4.04 3.31
N ARG A 57 -6.25 -4.63 4.31
CA ARG A 57 -6.85 -5.95 4.17
C ARG A 57 -7.97 -5.92 3.12
N ALA A 58 -8.78 -4.88 3.12
CA ALA A 58 -9.84 -4.72 2.13
C ALA A 58 -9.26 -4.56 0.72
N VAL A 59 -8.22 -3.75 0.56
CA VAL A 59 -7.54 -3.54 -0.72
C VAL A 59 -6.97 -4.87 -1.25
N ALA A 60 -6.38 -5.68 -0.38
CA ALA A 60 -5.82 -6.97 -0.77
C ALA A 60 -6.87 -7.92 -1.36
N VAL A 61 -8.12 -7.79 -0.90
CA VAL A 61 -9.23 -8.57 -1.47
C VAL A 61 -9.73 -7.96 -2.78
N VAL A 62 -9.80 -6.64 -2.84
CA VAL A 62 -10.37 -5.93 -4.00
C VAL A 62 -9.45 -5.97 -5.22
N PHE A 63 -8.14 -5.86 -5.02
CA PHE A 63 -7.18 -5.91 -6.14
C PHE A 63 -7.03 -7.35 -6.64
N GLU A 64 -7.16 -7.50 -7.97
CA GLU A 64 -6.95 -8.78 -8.65
C GLU A 64 -5.70 -8.66 -9.52
N ASP A 65 -5.01 -9.78 -9.72
CA ASP A 65 -3.81 -9.86 -10.56
C ASP A 65 -2.75 -8.82 -10.18
N PHE A 66 -2.57 -8.62 -8.87
CA PHE A 66 -1.63 -7.63 -8.34
C PHE A 66 -0.20 -8.05 -8.58
N SER A 67 0.63 -7.13 -9.09
CA SER A 67 2.06 -7.36 -9.20
C SER A 67 2.82 -6.04 -9.07
N TYR A 68 3.98 -6.09 -8.40
CA TYR A 68 4.87 -4.94 -8.33
C TYR A 68 5.74 -4.83 -9.57
N GLY A 69 6.01 -3.59 -9.98
CA GLY A 69 6.96 -3.25 -11.01
C GLY A 69 8.20 -2.58 -10.41
N PRO A 70 8.79 -1.62 -11.12
CA PRO A 70 9.98 -0.92 -10.62
C PRO A 70 9.76 -0.25 -9.28
N ARG A 71 10.82 -0.23 -8.47
CA ARG A 71 10.86 0.44 -7.18
C ARG A 71 11.86 1.59 -7.25
N TYR A 72 11.53 2.68 -6.58
CA TYR A 72 12.37 3.87 -6.54
C TYR A 72 12.64 4.23 -5.08
N ASP A 73 13.93 4.34 -4.72
CA ASP A 73 14.35 4.64 -3.36
C ASP A 73 15.00 6.02 -3.32
N GLY A 74 14.66 6.80 -2.31
CA GLY A 74 15.19 8.13 -2.14
C GLY A 74 15.43 8.44 -0.66
N PRO A 75 16.04 9.62 -0.36
CA PRO A 75 16.34 9.98 1.02
C PRO A 75 15.10 10.25 1.87
N ASP A 76 13.98 10.61 1.22
CA ASP A 76 12.75 10.96 1.93
C ASP A 76 11.69 9.86 1.89
N GLY A 77 11.96 8.75 1.22
CA GLY A 77 10.99 7.67 1.16
C GLY A 77 11.21 6.73 -0.02
N HIS A 78 10.24 5.85 -0.21
CA HIS A 78 10.30 4.79 -1.21
C HIS A 78 9.01 4.74 -2.01
N VAL A 79 9.12 4.44 -3.31
CA VAL A 79 7.97 4.30 -4.19
C VAL A 79 7.97 2.89 -4.77
N LEU A 80 6.88 2.18 -4.57
CA LEU A 80 6.67 0.84 -5.13
C LEU A 80 5.60 0.96 -6.21
N SER A 81 5.96 0.82 -7.48
CA SER A 81 4.95 0.83 -8.54
C SER A 81 4.27 -0.52 -8.63
N PHE A 82 3.00 -0.54 -9.03
CA PHE A 82 2.26 -1.78 -9.16
C PHE A 82 1.23 -1.72 -10.28
N SER A 83 0.79 -2.90 -10.69
CA SER A 83 -0.33 -3.09 -11.61
C SER A 83 -1.34 -4.00 -10.95
N ALA A 84 -2.61 -3.79 -11.24
CA ALA A 84 -3.67 -4.62 -10.70
C ALA A 84 -4.93 -4.46 -11.56
N ARG A 85 -5.98 -5.12 -11.15
CA ARG A 85 -7.30 -5.02 -11.77
C ARG A 85 -8.35 -4.88 -10.68
N VAL A 86 -9.39 -4.10 -10.95
CA VAL A 86 -10.59 -4.05 -10.12
C VAL A 86 -11.75 -4.40 -11.05
N GLY A 87 -12.27 -5.63 -10.92
CA GLY A 87 -13.23 -6.14 -11.87
C GLY A 87 -12.63 -6.21 -13.26
N ASP A 88 -13.23 -5.51 -14.23
CA ASP A 88 -12.73 -5.46 -15.60
C ASP A 88 -11.83 -4.22 -15.87
N ARG A 89 -11.49 -3.45 -14.83
CA ARG A 89 -10.71 -2.21 -14.98
C ARG A 89 -9.25 -2.46 -14.59
N ALA A 90 -8.36 -2.38 -15.57
CA ALA A 90 -6.92 -2.44 -15.34
C ALA A 90 -6.46 -1.11 -14.74
N LEU A 91 -5.52 -1.17 -13.81
CA LEU A 91 -4.98 0.01 -13.18
C LEU A 91 -3.48 -0.09 -12.97
N GLN A 92 -2.87 1.08 -12.81
CA GLN A 92 -1.50 1.22 -12.38
C GLN A 92 -1.49 2.14 -11.16
N GLY A 93 -0.60 1.88 -10.23
CA GLY A 93 -0.51 2.72 -9.06
C GLY A 93 0.87 2.75 -8.47
N ILE A 94 0.99 3.54 -7.42
CA ILE A 94 2.22 3.58 -6.61
C ILE A 94 1.83 3.58 -5.13
N ASP A 95 2.67 2.91 -4.35
CA ASP A 95 2.68 3.02 -2.90
C ASP A 95 3.89 3.88 -2.53
N MET A 96 3.66 5.02 -1.89
CA MET A 96 4.74 5.85 -1.37
C MET A 96 4.85 5.62 0.12
N LEU A 97 6.02 5.18 0.57
CA LEU A 97 6.26 4.82 1.96
C LEU A 97 7.28 5.76 2.59
N ARG A 98 6.93 6.33 3.74
CA ARG A 98 7.90 6.97 4.62
C ARG A 98 8.14 6.04 5.80
N ILE A 99 9.40 5.81 6.09
CA ILE A 99 9.82 4.82 7.09
C ILE A 99 10.72 5.52 8.10
N ASP A 100 10.46 5.31 9.39
CA ASP A 100 11.23 5.95 10.46
C ASP A 100 12.54 5.21 10.76
N ASP A 101 13.28 5.73 11.74
CA ASP A 101 14.57 5.18 12.14
C ASP A 101 14.47 3.79 12.77
N GLN A 102 13.26 3.40 13.18
CA GLN A 102 13.00 2.09 13.75
C GLN A 102 12.62 1.05 12.70
N GLY A 103 12.59 1.45 11.42
CA GLY A 103 12.18 0.57 10.33
C GLY A 103 10.67 0.38 10.23
N ARG A 104 9.88 1.30 10.76
CA ARG A 104 8.43 1.24 10.72
C ARG A 104 7.88 2.20 9.68
N ILE A 105 6.81 1.79 9.00
CA ILE A 105 6.14 2.63 8.01
C ILE A 105 5.26 3.63 8.75
N VAL A 106 5.61 4.91 8.67
CA VAL A 106 4.90 5.99 9.38
C VAL A 106 3.91 6.73 8.49
N GLU A 107 4.13 6.70 7.18
CA GLU A 107 3.20 7.31 6.22
C GLU A 107 3.12 6.45 4.97
N PHE A 108 1.90 6.25 4.49
CA PHE A 108 1.62 5.36 3.37
C PHE A 108 0.64 6.10 2.45
N THR A 109 1.09 6.43 1.24
CA THR A 109 0.25 7.14 0.26
C THR A 109 0.07 6.27 -0.97
N VAL A 110 -1.17 6.12 -1.42
CA VAL A 110 -1.48 5.35 -2.63
C VAL A 110 -2.05 6.27 -3.69
N MET A 111 -1.50 6.19 -4.90
CA MET A 111 -2.02 6.90 -6.07
C MET A 111 -2.33 5.87 -7.15
N VAL A 112 -3.42 6.09 -7.89
CA VAL A 112 -3.93 5.13 -8.88
C VAL A 112 -4.36 5.85 -10.15
N ARG A 113 -4.11 5.23 -11.30
CA ARG A 113 -4.59 5.69 -12.60
C ARG A 113 -5.15 4.51 -13.38
N PRO A 114 -6.03 4.71 -14.40
CA PRO A 114 -6.69 5.95 -14.78
C PRO A 114 -7.89 6.26 -13.88
N LEU A 115 -8.53 7.39 -14.10
CA LEU A 115 -9.67 7.84 -13.30
C LEU A 115 -10.79 6.80 -13.22
N SER A 116 -11.09 6.13 -14.34
CA SER A 116 -12.15 5.12 -14.36
C SER A 116 -11.86 3.96 -13.42
N ALA A 117 -10.60 3.55 -13.32
CA ALA A 117 -10.19 2.48 -12.40
C ALA A 117 -10.21 2.96 -10.95
N ALA A 118 -9.79 4.21 -10.70
CA ALA A 118 -9.87 4.81 -9.38
C ALA A 118 -11.32 4.87 -8.90
N LYS A 119 -12.23 5.20 -9.77
CA LYS A 119 -13.66 5.26 -9.47
C LYS A 119 -14.21 3.86 -9.13
N ALA A 120 -13.83 2.86 -9.90
CA ALA A 120 -14.22 1.47 -9.63
C ALA A 120 -13.67 1.01 -8.28
N LEU A 121 -12.43 1.39 -7.97
CA LEU A 121 -11.81 1.09 -6.68
C LEU A 121 -12.59 1.74 -5.53
N GLN A 122 -12.98 3.00 -5.69
CA GLN A 122 -13.76 3.72 -4.69
C GLN A 122 -15.06 2.99 -4.38
N GLU A 123 -15.77 2.56 -5.41
CA GLU A 123 -17.06 1.86 -5.25
C GLU A 123 -16.89 0.52 -4.54
N LYS A 124 -15.87 -0.25 -4.93
CA LYS A 124 -15.60 -1.56 -4.31
C LYS A 124 -15.16 -1.42 -2.86
N MET A 125 -14.31 -0.44 -2.58
CA MET A 125 -13.84 -0.21 -1.21
C MET A 125 -14.97 0.25 -0.30
N ALA A 126 -15.84 1.14 -0.80
CA ALA A 126 -16.99 1.61 -0.02
C ALA A 126 -17.91 0.44 0.34
N ALA A 127 -18.18 -0.46 -0.61
CA ALA A 127 -18.99 -1.63 -0.37
C ALA A 127 -18.34 -2.60 0.63
N MET A 128 -17.03 -2.82 0.48
CA MET A 128 -16.27 -3.74 1.34
C MET A 128 -16.24 -3.25 2.78
N LEU A 129 -15.94 -1.96 2.99
CA LEU A 129 -15.83 -1.40 4.33
C LEU A 129 -17.19 -1.23 5.00
N ALA A 130 -18.26 -1.00 4.22
CA ALA A 130 -19.61 -0.93 4.75
C ALA A 130 -20.13 -2.29 5.20
N ALA A 131 -19.70 -3.37 4.52
CA ALA A 131 -20.13 -4.72 4.85
C ALA A 131 -19.41 -5.27 6.09
N GLY A 132 -18.23 -4.75 6.35
CA GLY A 132 -17.40 -5.23 7.42
C GLY A 132 -17.38 -4.41 8.64
#